data_4d21ba87d31bd54a33f42ae2d398d4de
#
_entry.id   4d21ba87d31bd54a33f42ae2d398d4de
#
_cell.length_a   1.000
_cell.length_b   1.000
_cell.length_c   1.000
_cell.angle_alpha   90.00
_cell.angle_beta   90.00
_cell.angle_gamma   90.00
#
_symmetry.space_group_name_H-M   'P 1'
#
loop_
_entity.id
_entity.type
_entity.pdbx_description
1 polymer ?
#
loop_
_entity_poly.entity_id
_entity_poly.type
_entity_poly.pdbx_seq_one_letter_code
_entity_poly.pdbx_strand_id
1 'polypeptide(L)' 'MVYVPKPVPCFLDGMEKYKVIGGRQTYRTKDRYYQWDEFHGEIEVYNKRGRHLGALDAVTGELIKEAERGRTLIV' A
#
# COMPACT_ATOMS: atom_id res chain seq x y z
N MET A 1 -8.15 2.40 -19.87
CA MET A 1 -8.09 2.38 -18.40
C MET A 1 -7.18 3.49 -17.92
N VAL A 2 -7.62 4.23 -16.94
CA VAL A 2 -6.85 5.37 -16.40
C VAL A 2 -6.17 4.93 -15.11
N TYR A 3 -4.84 5.09 -15.07
CA TYR A 3 -4.08 4.84 -13.84
C TYR A 3 -3.86 6.16 -13.11
N VAL A 4 -3.98 6.13 -11.79
CA VAL A 4 -3.70 7.28 -10.95
C VAL A 4 -2.20 7.25 -10.58
N PRO A 5 -1.42 8.25 -11.00
CA PRO A 5 0.00 8.28 -10.61
C PRO A 5 0.15 8.58 -9.13
N LYS A 6 1.24 8.09 -8.54
CA LYS A 6 1.55 8.45 -7.16
C LYS A 6 1.70 9.96 -7.05
N PRO A 7 1.08 10.58 -6.04
CA PRO A 7 1.25 12.02 -5.84
C PRO A 7 2.68 12.36 -5.37
N VAL A 8 3.03 13.63 -5.50
CA VAL A 8 4.31 14.16 -5.01
C VAL A 8 3.96 15.39 -4.18
N PRO A 9 4.12 15.35 -2.85
CA PRO A 9 4.64 14.25 -2.04
C PRO A 9 3.65 13.10 -1.86
N CYS A 10 4.17 11.95 -1.43
CA CYS A 10 3.39 10.75 -1.18
C CYS A 10 3.78 10.16 0.18
N PHE A 11 2.81 9.59 0.87
CA PHE A 11 3.06 8.94 2.17
C PHE A 11 4.12 7.83 2.08
N LEU A 12 4.30 7.24 0.89
CA LEU A 12 5.32 6.20 0.66
C LEU A 12 6.74 6.75 0.54
N ASP A 13 6.89 8.06 0.41
CA ASP A 13 8.21 8.66 0.24
C ASP A 13 9.09 8.37 1.46
N GLY A 14 10.32 7.96 1.20
CA GLY A 14 11.27 7.63 2.25
C GLY A 14 11.14 6.21 2.82
N MET A 15 10.12 5.47 2.44
CA MET A 15 9.99 4.08 2.89
C MET A 15 10.94 3.16 2.14
N GLU A 16 11.40 2.12 2.83
CA GLU A 16 12.25 1.10 2.23
C GLU A 16 11.49 0.34 1.17
N LYS A 17 12.07 0.22 -0.01
CA LYS A 17 11.55 -0.65 -1.06
C LYS A 17 11.89 -2.08 -0.71
N TYR A 18 10.92 -2.96 -0.78
CA TYR A 18 11.09 -4.35 -0.44
C TYR A 18 11.24 -5.20 -1.72
N LYS A 19 10.15 -5.56 -2.36
CA LYS A 19 10.17 -6.30 -3.62
C LYS A 19 8.87 -6.09 -4.38
N VAL A 20 8.84 -6.50 -5.65
CA VAL A 20 7.62 -6.46 -6.44
C VAL A 20 6.79 -7.70 -6.12
N ILE A 21 5.55 -7.51 -5.70
CA ILE A 21 4.62 -8.59 -5.38
C ILE A 21 3.33 -8.33 -6.14
N GLY A 22 2.90 -9.31 -6.93
CA GLY A 22 1.70 -9.17 -7.74
C GLY A 22 1.77 -8.04 -8.75
N GLY A 23 2.97 -7.76 -9.27
CA GLY A 23 3.19 -6.71 -10.23
C GLY A 23 3.30 -5.30 -9.63
N ARG A 24 3.25 -5.17 -8.31
CA ARG A 24 3.35 -3.88 -7.62
C ARG A 24 4.60 -3.79 -6.77
N GLN A 25 5.28 -2.65 -6.84
CA GLN A 25 6.37 -2.36 -5.92
C GLN A 25 5.81 -2.32 -4.51
N THR A 26 6.40 -3.12 -3.62
CA THR A 26 6.01 -3.19 -2.22
C THR A 26 7.03 -2.43 -1.39
N TYR A 27 6.53 -1.63 -0.46
CA TYR A 27 7.35 -0.88 0.50
C TYR A 27 7.14 -1.49 1.88
N ARG A 28 8.10 -1.30 2.76
CA ARG A 28 7.97 -1.83 4.11
C ARG A 28 8.48 -0.87 5.17
N THR A 29 7.86 -0.97 6.32
CA THR A 29 8.35 -0.43 7.58
C THR A 29 8.65 -1.61 8.50
N LYS A 30 8.97 -1.35 9.75
CA LYS A 30 9.26 -2.39 10.73
C LYS A 30 8.14 -3.43 10.86
N ASP A 31 6.88 -2.98 10.79
CA ASP A 31 5.73 -3.82 11.11
C ASP A 31 4.74 -4.01 9.97
N ARG A 32 4.93 -3.34 8.84
CA ARG A 32 3.90 -3.30 7.79
C ARG A 32 4.49 -3.32 6.40
N TYR A 33 3.62 -3.71 5.45
CA TYR A 33 3.91 -3.64 4.02
C TYR A 33 2.88 -2.73 3.36
N TYR A 34 3.31 -2.02 2.32
CA TYR A 34 2.50 -1.04 1.62
C TYR A 34 2.65 -1.20 0.12
N GLN A 35 1.54 -1.03 -0.61
CA GLN A 35 1.56 -1.03 -2.06
C GLN A 35 0.75 0.15 -2.58
N TRP A 36 1.23 0.74 -3.67
CA TRP A 36 0.48 1.77 -4.37
C TRP A 36 -0.59 1.12 -5.24
N ASP A 37 -1.85 1.48 -5.05
CA ASP A 37 -2.97 1.03 -5.87
C ASP A 37 -3.27 2.10 -6.93
N GLU A 38 -2.74 1.90 -8.13
CA GLU A 38 -2.89 2.83 -9.22
C GLU A 38 -4.31 2.88 -9.80
N PHE A 39 -5.11 1.86 -9.54
CA PHE A 39 -6.50 1.83 -10.01
C PHE A 39 -7.41 2.71 -9.16
N HIS A 40 -7.14 2.81 -7.88
CA HIS A 40 -7.96 3.57 -6.93
C HIS A 40 -7.27 4.83 -6.39
N GLY A 41 -5.99 5.00 -6.68
CA GLY A 41 -5.25 6.16 -6.18
C GLY A 41 -5.05 6.18 -4.68
N GLU A 42 -4.88 5.02 -4.07
CA GLU A 42 -4.72 4.89 -2.64
C GLU A 42 -3.63 3.88 -2.29
N ILE A 43 -3.24 3.82 -1.02
CA ILE A 43 -2.18 2.93 -0.56
C ILE A 43 -2.79 1.76 0.20
N GLU A 44 -2.56 0.55 -0.30
CA GLU A 44 -2.96 -0.67 0.39
C GLU A 44 -1.94 -1.00 1.48
N VAL A 45 -2.42 -1.28 2.68
CA VAL A 45 -1.55 -1.57 3.82
C VAL A 45 -1.83 -2.97 4.37
N TYR A 46 -0.75 -3.68 4.70
CA TYR A 46 -0.78 -5.06 5.21
C TYR A 46 0.08 -5.15 6.46
N ASN A 47 -0.29 -6.06 7.37
CA ASN A 47 0.54 -6.32 8.54
C ASN A 47 1.78 -7.13 8.13
N LYS A 48 2.68 -7.39 9.07
CA LYS A 48 3.92 -8.10 8.77
C LYS A 48 3.73 -9.55 8.30
N ARG A 49 2.54 -10.10 8.48
CA ARG A 49 2.18 -11.44 8.00
C ARG A 49 1.48 -11.39 6.63
N GLY A 50 1.32 -10.18 6.07
CA GLY A 50 0.69 -10.01 4.78
C GLY A 50 -0.84 -9.93 4.83
N ARG A 51 -1.45 -9.81 6.00
CA ARG A 51 -2.89 -9.68 6.11
C ARG A 51 -3.30 -8.23 5.87
N HIS A 52 -4.31 -8.01 5.03
CA HIS A 52 -4.79 -6.67 4.68
C HIS A 52 -5.30 -5.92 5.91
N LEU A 53 -4.88 -4.68 6.05
CA LEU A 53 -5.30 -3.81 7.15
C LEU A 53 -6.22 -2.69 6.69
N GLY A 54 -6.23 -2.37 5.41
CA GLY A 54 -7.07 -1.32 4.86
C GLY A 54 -6.38 -0.57 3.75
N ALA A 55 -6.91 0.60 3.42
CA ALA A 55 -6.33 1.52 2.46
C ALA A 55 -6.11 2.88 3.10
N LEU A 56 -5.01 3.53 2.72
CA LEU A 56 -4.60 4.80 3.28
C LEU A 56 -4.67 5.90 2.23
N ASP A 57 -4.89 7.13 2.70
CA ASP A 57 -4.76 8.30 1.85
C ASP A 57 -3.34 8.42 1.33
N ALA A 58 -3.20 8.74 0.05
CA ALA A 58 -1.90 8.75 -0.64
C ALA A 58 -0.93 9.80 -0.10
N VAL A 59 -1.43 10.88 0.47
CA VAL A 59 -0.60 11.98 0.97
C VAL A 59 -0.47 11.92 2.49
N THR A 60 -1.58 11.78 3.21
CA THR A 60 -1.59 11.87 4.67
C THR A 60 -1.29 10.56 5.36
N GLY A 61 -1.55 9.42 4.70
CA GLY A 61 -1.43 8.11 5.32
C GLY A 61 -2.56 7.75 6.25
N GLU A 62 -3.63 8.56 6.29
CA GLU A 62 -4.80 8.26 7.11
C GLU A 62 -5.58 7.09 6.53
N LEU A 63 -6.14 6.25 7.40
CA LEU A 63 -6.98 5.14 6.99
C LEU A 63 -8.27 5.67 6.36
N ILE A 64 -8.54 5.29 5.11
CA ILE A 64 -9.74 5.69 4.38
C ILE A 64 -10.67 4.53 4.05
N LYS A 65 -10.17 3.30 4.10
CA LYS A 65 -10.98 2.10 3.91
C LYS A 65 -10.53 1.03 4.90
N GLU A 66 -11.49 0.27 5.41
CA GLU A 66 -11.21 -0.80 6.34
C GLU A 66 -10.62 -2.04 5.63
N ALA A 67 -10.06 -2.95 6.42
CA ALA A 67 -9.50 -4.19 5.92
C ALA A 67 -10.53 -5.02 5.17
N GLU A 68 -10.11 -5.63 4.06
CA GLU A 68 -10.90 -6.61 3.35
C GLU A 68 -10.58 -8.00 3.89
N ARG A 69 -11.60 -8.67 4.40
CA ARG A 69 -11.45 -10.01 4.94
C ARG A 69 -10.95 -10.98 3.86
N GLY A 70 -9.95 -11.76 4.19
CA GLY A 70 -9.40 -12.77 3.28
C GLY A 70 -8.38 -12.26 2.29
N ARG A 71 -8.17 -10.94 2.21
CA ARG A 71 -7.17 -10.38 1.34
C ARG A 71 -5.80 -10.46 1.98
N THR A 72 -4.85 -11.07 1.28
CA THR A 72 -3.49 -11.29 1.80
C THR A 72 -2.44 -10.97 0.75
N LEU A 73 -1.22 -10.75 1.23
CA LEU A 73 -0.04 -10.52 0.42
C LEU A 73 0.99 -11.58 0.82
N ILE A 74 1.59 -12.23 -0.15
CA ILE A 74 2.64 -13.21 0.13
C ILE A 74 3.96 -12.46 0.32
N VAL A 75 4.32 -12.27 1.55
CA VAL A 75 5.52 -11.49 1.93
C VAL A 75 6.74 -12.35 2.22
#